data_451e37533eb5f595e4a3b1acc575ab49
#
_entry.id   451e37533eb5f595e4a3b1acc575ab49
#
_cell.length_a   1.000
_cell.length_b   1.000
_cell.length_c   1.000
_cell.angle_alpha   90.00
_cell.angle_beta   90.00
_cell.angle_gamma   90.00
#
_symmetry.space_group_name_H-M   'P 1'
#
loop_
_entity.id
_entity.type
_entity.pdbx_description
1 polymer ?
#
loop_
_entity_poly.entity_id
_entity_poly.type
_entity_poly.pdbx_seq_one_letter_code
_entity_poly.pdbx_strand_id
1 'polypeptide(L)'
;MTKFVSNLKSIMDTLSLIKQPIETELVDFIDLFNHALNHEDGLLQVVLNHIKQRAGKRMRPILILLMAKNFGKVSRVTQHAAVGLELLHTASLVHDDVVDEAAERRGQASVNADYDNKVAVLVGDYVLSTALLHVSYTHSEMIVRRLAELGRTLSDGEILQLANIQNKEVTEEVYYKIIERKTAALFETCAAIGAESAGAIEEQVEAARLFGKNLGIVFQIRDDIFDYYDSEVEIGKPTGNDFAEGKLTLPIIYALNATQDEDMMRLVHKVKAHNVTHEEVETLVRFAKENGGIKYAERRMWDFHAEAQRFIDQYVIDENIRTSLQTYLDYVIKRKK
;
A
#
# COMPACT_ATOMS: atom_id res chain seq x y z
N MET A 1 18.55 22.64 6.93
CA MET A 1 18.31 22.02 8.24
C MET A 1 16.96 22.39 8.86
N THR A 2 16.58 23.65 8.94
CA THR A 2 15.34 24.12 9.60
C THR A 2 14.04 23.62 8.94
N LYS A 3 13.96 23.56 7.61
CA LYS A 3 12.78 23.07 6.85
C LYS A 3 12.55 21.55 7.00
N PHE A 4 13.64 20.77 7.11
CA PHE A 4 13.60 19.32 7.32
C PHE A 4 13.11 18.97 8.74
N VAL A 5 13.59 19.68 9.75
CA VAL A 5 13.17 19.52 11.14
C VAL A 5 11.70 19.92 11.35
N SER A 6 11.24 21.01 10.70
CA SER A 6 9.84 21.43 10.77
C SER A 6 8.89 20.44 10.07
N ASN A 7 9.30 19.84 8.95
CA ASN A 7 8.54 18.81 8.25
C ASN A 7 8.42 17.52 9.07
N LEU A 8 9.51 17.04 9.66
CA LEU A 8 9.50 15.86 10.55
C LEU A 8 8.59 16.08 11.76
N LYS A 9 8.63 17.25 12.37
CA LYS A 9 7.78 17.60 13.51
C LYS A 9 6.29 17.61 13.10
N SER A 10 5.95 18.21 11.95
CA SER A 10 4.58 18.22 11.41
C SER A 10 4.06 16.82 11.07
N ILE A 11 4.89 15.93 10.51
CA ILE A 11 4.52 14.55 10.20
C ILE A 11 4.33 13.73 11.49
N MET A 12 5.19 13.91 12.48
CA MET A 12 5.05 13.25 13.79
C MET A 12 3.77 13.69 14.48
N ASP A 13 3.43 14.97 14.45
CA ASP A 13 2.19 15.50 15.00
C ASP A 13 0.96 14.93 14.28
N THR A 14 1.00 14.80 12.95
CA THR A 14 -0.10 14.22 12.15
C THR A 14 -0.31 12.73 12.46
N LEU A 15 0.77 11.93 12.52
CA LEU A 15 0.67 10.51 12.87
C LEU A 15 0.21 10.29 14.32
N SER A 16 0.57 11.18 15.25
CA SER A 16 0.08 11.15 16.64
C SER A 16 -1.43 11.40 16.69
N LEU A 17 -1.94 12.38 15.95
CA LEU A 17 -3.38 12.64 15.85
C LEU A 17 -4.14 11.43 15.30
N ILE A 18 -3.62 10.76 14.25
CA ILE A 18 -4.25 9.57 13.68
C ILE A 18 -4.32 8.44 14.71
N LYS A 19 -3.30 8.27 15.55
CA LYS A 19 -3.18 7.17 16.52
C LYS A 19 -3.90 7.43 17.84
N GLN A 20 -4.15 8.70 18.18
CA GLN A 20 -4.66 9.11 19.48
C GLN A 20 -5.82 8.24 20.03
N PRO A 21 -6.88 7.95 19.27
CA PRO A 21 -8.01 7.19 19.83
C PRO A 21 -7.75 5.69 19.98
N ILE A 22 -6.61 5.18 19.46
CA ILE A 22 -6.27 3.75 19.44
C ILE A 22 -4.90 3.45 20.05
N GLU A 23 -4.33 4.35 20.84
CA GLU A 23 -2.95 4.21 21.36
C GLU A 23 -2.74 2.91 22.11
N THR A 24 -3.65 2.56 23.02
CA THR A 24 -3.58 1.33 23.82
C THR A 24 -3.68 0.10 22.93
N GLU A 25 -4.68 0.06 22.07
CA GLU A 25 -4.93 -1.06 21.17
C GLU A 25 -3.79 -1.23 20.14
N LEU A 26 -3.14 -0.14 19.77
CA LEU A 26 -1.97 -0.19 18.89
C LEU A 26 -0.73 -0.75 19.60
N VAL A 27 -0.56 -0.48 20.90
CA VAL A 27 0.50 -1.13 21.71
C VAL A 27 0.26 -2.64 21.78
N ASP A 28 -0.97 -3.05 22.12
CA ASP A 28 -1.34 -4.47 22.18
C ASP A 28 -1.10 -5.18 20.83
N PHE A 29 -1.45 -4.52 19.72
CA PHE A 29 -1.16 -5.02 18.38
C PHE A 29 0.35 -5.20 18.14
N ILE A 30 1.16 -4.20 18.51
CA ILE A 30 2.61 -4.23 18.32
C ILE A 30 3.22 -5.40 19.08
N ASP A 31 2.81 -5.60 20.32
CA ASP A 31 3.30 -6.69 21.18
C ASP A 31 2.91 -8.05 20.60
N LEU A 32 1.65 -8.20 20.17
CA LEU A 32 1.17 -9.44 19.54
C LEU A 32 1.88 -9.72 18.22
N PHE A 33 2.07 -8.70 17.37
CA PHE A 33 2.80 -8.83 16.11
C PHE A 33 4.27 -9.21 16.32
N ASN A 34 4.94 -8.57 17.26
CA ASN A 34 6.33 -8.90 17.58
C ASN A 34 6.47 -10.32 18.16
N HIS A 35 5.49 -10.76 18.97
CA HIS A 35 5.45 -12.12 19.49
C HIS A 35 5.24 -13.16 18.37
N ALA A 36 4.38 -12.85 17.42
CA ALA A 36 4.11 -13.72 16.26
C ALA A 36 5.35 -14.00 15.40
N LEU A 37 6.30 -13.07 15.38
CA LEU A 37 7.57 -13.19 14.65
C LEU A 37 8.73 -13.62 15.55
N ASN A 38 8.49 -14.22 16.73
CA ASN A 38 9.54 -14.80 17.55
C ASN A 38 9.73 -16.28 17.23
N HIS A 39 11.00 -16.70 17.17
CA HIS A 39 11.41 -18.08 17.04
C HIS A 39 12.54 -18.36 18.06
N GLU A 40 12.72 -19.61 18.46
CA GLU A 40 13.64 -19.92 19.56
C GLU A 40 15.10 -19.72 19.16
N ASP A 41 15.51 -20.11 17.94
CA ASP A 41 16.91 -20.06 17.53
C ASP A 41 17.16 -20.07 16.01
N GLY A 42 18.42 -19.84 15.62
CA GLY A 42 18.96 -20.09 14.29
C GLY A 42 18.71 -18.99 13.27
N LEU A 43 18.90 -19.34 12.00
CA LEU A 43 18.81 -18.41 10.87
C LEU A 43 17.42 -17.76 10.78
N LEU A 44 16.36 -18.52 11.03
CA LEU A 44 14.99 -18.00 10.95
C LEU A 44 14.79 -16.81 11.92
N GLN A 45 15.22 -16.93 13.18
CA GLN A 45 15.10 -15.84 14.15
C GLN A 45 15.89 -14.59 13.71
N VAL A 46 17.06 -14.76 13.12
CA VAL A 46 17.88 -13.65 12.62
C VAL A 46 17.13 -12.91 11.50
N VAL A 47 16.58 -13.65 10.53
CA VAL A 47 15.82 -13.05 9.41
C VAL A 47 14.52 -12.40 9.89
N LEU A 48 13.79 -13.04 10.82
CA LEU A 48 12.57 -12.45 11.39
C LEU A 48 12.87 -11.14 12.16
N ASN A 49 14.02 -11.05 12.86
CA ASN A 49 14.46 -9.81 13.49
C ASN A 49 14.77 -8.72 12.45
N HIS A 50 15.41 -9.10 11.35
CA HIS A 50 15.65 -8.18 10.24
C HIS A 50 14.32 -7.63 9.65
N ILE A 51 13.30 -8.47 9.48
CA ILE A 51 11.96 -8.06 9.07
C ILE A 51 11.30 -7.12 10.09
N LYS A 52 11.38 -7.42 11.40
CA LYS A 52 10.81 -6.58 12.47
C LYS A 52 11.40 -5.17 12.49
N GLN A 53 12.71 -5.02 12.28
CA GLN A 53 13.39 -3.73 12.27
C GLN A 53 12.92 -2.81 11.13
N ARG A 54 12.32 -3.38 10.08
CA ARG A 54 11.77 -2.66 8.93
C ARG A 54 10.31 -2.26 9.08
N ALA A 55 9.74 -2.42 10.26
CA ALA A 55 8.36 -2.03 10.53
C ALA A 55 8.14 -0.57 10.11
N GLY A 56 7.26 -0.36 9.13
CA GLY A 56 6.91 0.96 8.62
C GLY A 56 5.99 1.74 9.56
N LYS A 57 5.27 2.71 9.01
CA LYS A 57 4.32 3.55 9.77
C LYS A 57 3.10 2.79 10.30
N ARG A 58 2.94 1.50 9.95
CA ARG A 58 1.85 0.60 10.37
C ARG A 58 0.45 1.16 10.03
N MET A 59 0.32 1.82 8.89
CA MET A 59 -0.92 2.45 8.48
C MET A 59 -2.09 1.46 8.38
N ARG A 60 -1.85 0.23 7.92
CA ARG A 60 -2.88 -0.81 7.75
C ARG A 60 -3.46 -1.29 9.08
N PRO A 61 -2.67 -1.71 10.08
CA PRO A 61 -3.20 -2.00 11.42
C PRO A 61 -3.94 -0.82 12.04
N ILE A 62 -3.44 0.41 11.88
CA ILE A 62 -4.12 1.63 12.34
C ILE A 62 -5.52 1.73 11.72
N LEU A 63 -5.66 1.49 10.42
CA LEU A 63 -6.96 1.51 9.74
C LEU A 63 -7.92 0.46 10.31
N ILE A 64 -7.44 -0.78 10.53
CA ILE A 64 -8.26 -1.86 11.12
C ILE A 64 -8.77 -1.45 12.51
N LEU A 65 -7.88 -0.94 13.36
CA LEU A 65 -8.22 -0.53 14.73
C LEU A 65 -9.19 0.66 14.76
N LEU A 66 -8.99 1.65 13.89
CA LEU A 66 -9.90 2.80 13.76
C LEU A 66 -11.29 2.37 13.29
N MET A 67 -11.36 1.49 12.28
CA MET A 67 -12.64 0.96 11.80
C MET A 67 -13.36 0.12 12.87
N ALA A 68 -12.63 -0.71 13.61
CA ALA A 68 -13.22 -1.47 14.71
C ALA A 68 -13.74 -0.53 15.80
N LYS A 69 -13.00 0.52 16.14
CA LYS A 69 -13.42 1.48 17.17
C LYS A 69 -14.58 2.37 16.72
N ASN A 70 -14.71 2.61 15.40
CA ASN A 70 -15.86 3.32 14.84
C ASN A 70 -17.19 2.57 15.01
N PHE A 71 -17.19 1.26 14.82
CA PHE A 71 -18.41 0.45 14.84
C PHE A 71 -18.65 -0.28 16.15
N GLY A 72 -17.66 -0.31 17.05
CA GLY A 72 -17.79 -1.00 18.34
C GLY A 72 -16.53 -0.91 19.18
N LYS A 73 -15.96 -2.07 19.55
CA LYS A 73 -14.76 -2.17 20.37
C LYS A 73 -13.71 -3.02 19.67
N VAL A 74 -12.46 -2.62 19.81
CA VAL A 74 -11.34 -3.49 19.44
C VAL A 74 -11.31 -4.68 20.40
N SER A 75 -11.41 -5.86 19.86
CA SER A 75 -11.43 -7.13 20.59
C SER A 75 -10.18 -7.97 20.28
N ARG A 76 -10.03 -9.11 20.94
CA ARG A 76 -8.97 -10.07 20.56
C ARG A 76 -9.13 -10.57 19.12
N VAL A 77 -10.37 -10.69 18.64
CA VAL A 77 -10.65 -11.03 17.24
C VAL A 77 -10.04 -9.96 16.31
N THR A 78 -10.29 -8.67 16.60
CA THR A 78 -9.72 -7.56 15.85
C THR A 78 -8.19 -7.58 15.87
N GLN A 79 -7.58 -7.83 17.04
CA GLN A 79 -6.12 -7.88 17.19
C GLN A 79 -5.50 -9.01 16.37
N HIS A 80 -6.04 -10.23 16.46
CA HIS A 80 -5.55 -11.37 15.67
C HIS A 80 -5.77 -11.16 14.17
N ALA A 81 -6.88 -10.59 13.75
CA ALA A 81 -7.14 -10.25 12.36
C ALA A 81 -6.15 -9.20 11.84
N ALA A 82 -5.87 -8.16 12.62
CA ALA A 82 -4.90 -7.12 12.28
C ALA A 82 -3.48 -7.68 12.13
N VAL A 83 -3.06 -8.57 13.06
CA VAL A 83 -1.76 -9.25 12.97
C VAL A 83 -1.71 -10.15 11.74
N GLY A 84 -2.74 -10.95 11.48
CA GLY A 84 -2.80 -11.81 10.30
C GLY A 84 -2.69 -11.01 8.99
N LEU A 85 -3.39 -9.88 8.88
CA LEU A 85 -3.31 -9.01 7.71
C LEU A 85 -1.92 -8.37 7.53
N GLU A 86 -1.33 -7.86 8.60
CA GLU A 86 0.01 -7.25 8.51
C GLU A 86 1.09 -8.30 8.22
N LEU A 87 0.95 -9.54 8.73
CA LEU A 87 1.83 -10.65 8.40
C LEU A 87 1.68 -11.09 6.93
N LEU A 88 0.44 -11.21 6.41
CA LEU A 88 0.22 -11.50 5.00
C LEU A 88 0.88 -10.43 4.12
N HIS A 89 0.68 -9.14 4.44
CA HIS A 89 1.36 -8.07 3.73
C HIS A 89 2.88 -8.13 3.84
N THR A 90 3.41 -8.47 5.01
CA THR A 90 4.86 -8.64 5.21
C THR A 90 5.40 -9.78 4.36
N ALA A 91 4.69 -10.92 4.30
CA ALA A 91 5.04 -12.05 3.45
C ALA A 91 5.02 -11.68 1.96
N SER A 92 3.98 -10.97 1.51
CA SER A 92 3.91 -10.52 0.11
C SER A 92 5.11 -9.62 -0.24
N LEU A 93 5.50 -8.68 0.63
CA LEU A 93 6.66 -7.83 0.40
C LEU A 93 7.98 -8.62 0.29
N VAL A 94 8.14 -9.70 1.07
CA VAL A 94 9.33 -10.56 1.01
C VAL A 94 9.36 -11.35 -0.31
N HIS A 95 8.21 -11.84 -0.77
CA HIS A 95 8.09 -12.55 -2.04
C HIS A 95 8.25 -11.59 -3.23
N ASP A 96 7.67 -10.39 -3.17
CA ASP A 96 7.81 -9.35 -4.19
C ASP A 96 9.28 -8.94 -4.38
N ASP A 97 10.06 -8.81 -3.27
CA ASP A 97 11.50 -8.52 -3.35
C ASP A 97 12.27 -9.58 -4.16
N VAL A 98 11.83 -10.85 -4.09
CA VAL A 98 12.41 -11.93 -4.90
C VAL A 98 11.99 -11.84 -6.37
N VAL A 99 10.71 -11.56 -6.62
CA VAL A 99 10.14 -11.45 -7.98
C VAL A 99 10.74 -10.26 -8.72
N ASP A 100 10.89 -9.11 -8.02
CA ASP A 100 11.43 -7.87 -8.55
C ASP A 100 12.98 -7.82 -8.54
N GLU A 101 13.65 -8.88 -8.05
CA GLU A 101 15.11 -8.92 -7.84
C GLU A 101 15.63 -7.70 -7.06
N ALA A 102 14.83 -7.20 -6.14
CA ALA A 102 15.10 -5.97 -5.42
C ALA A 102 16.29 -6.13 -4.47
N ALA A 103 17.31 -5.26 -4.58
CA ALA A 103 18.45 -5.24 -3.67
C ALA A 103 18.14 -4.53 -2.36
N GLU A 104 17.22 -3.57 -2.37
CA GLU A 104 16.90 -2.73 -1.21
C GLU A 104 15.38 -2.53 -1.05
N ARG A 105 14.95 -2.46 0.22
CA ARG A 105 13.60 -2.06 0.61
C ARG A 105 13.66 -1.08 1.79
N ARG A 106 13.06 0.09 1.63
CA ARG A 106 13.05 1.17 2.65
C ARG A 106 14.44 1.60 3.10
N GLY A 107 15.42 1.64 2.19
CA GLY A 107 16.80 2.04 2.47
C GLY A 107 17.63 1.00 3.24
N GLN A 108 17.19 -0.25 3.28
CA GLN A 108 17.94 -1.39 3.85
C GLN A 108 17.95 -2.53 2.85
N ALA A 109 18.98 -3.37 2.91
CA ALA A 109 19.09 -4.53 2.02
C ALA A 109 17.86 -5.44 2.15
N SER A 110 17.29 -5.94 1.06
CA SER A 110 16.16 -6.89 1.06
C SER A 110 16.58 -8.24 1.65
N VAL A 111 15.61 -9.10 2.02
CA VAL A 111 15.92 -10.43 2.58
C VAL A 111 16.67 -11.28 1.55
N ASN A 112 16.29 -11.24 0.29
CA ASN A 112 16.96 -11.96 -0.80
C ASN A 112 18.38 -11.44 -1.07
N ALA A 113 18.65 -10.15 -0.87
CA ALA A 113 19.99 -9.58 -1.03
C ALA A 113 20.94 -9.97 0.11
N ASP A 114 20.44 -10.02 1.37
CA ASP A 114 21.26 -10.36 2.53
C ASP A 114 21.46 -11.87 2.70
N TYR A 115 20.44 -12.71 2.32
CA TYR A 115 20.44 -14.15 2.66
C TYR A 115 20.32 -15.09 1.45
N ASP A 116 19.79 -14.68 0.36
CA ASP A 116 19.47 -15.34 -0.92
C ASP A 116 17.95 -15.57 -1.15
N ASN A 117 17.59 -15.88 -2.41
CA ASN A 117 16.21 -16.10 -2.81
C ASN A 117 15.55 -17.31 -2.12
N LYS A 118 16.31 -18.37 -1.80
CA LYS A 118 15.76 -19.58 -1.17
C LYS A 118 15.32 -19.27 0.27
N VAL A 119 16.15 -18.55 1.01
CA VAL A 119 15.85 -18.11 2.37
C VAL A 119 14.66 -17.14 2.33
N ALA A 120 14.64 -16.17 1.42
CA ALA A 120 13.56 -15.21 1.29
C ALA A 120 12.20 -15.91 1.03
N VAL A 121 12.14 -16.83 0.07
CA VAL A 121 10.91 -17.59 -0.22
C VAL A 121 10.44 -18.38 1.01
N LEU A 122 11.31 -19.14 1.66
CA LEU A 122 10.93 -19.96 2.82
C LEU A 122 10.52 -19.11 4.03
N VAL A 123 11.16 -17.98 4.25
CA VAL A 123 10.75 -17.04 5.32
C VAL A 123 9.42 -16.37 4.98
N GLY A 124 9.20 -16.00 3.72
CA GLY A 124 7.91 -15.51 3.25
C GLY A 124 6.78 -16.52 3.52
N ASP A 125 7.00 -17.82 3.21
CA ASP A 125 6.06 -18.91 3.49
C ASP A 125 5.81 -19.09 4.98
N TYR A 126 6.86 -19.00 5.82
CA TYR A 126 6.73 -19.05 7.27
C TYR A 126 5.87 -17.91 7.81
N VAL A 127 6.12 -16.68 7.36
CA VAL A 127 5.35 -15.49 7.77
C VAL A 127 3.89 -15.60 7.28
N LEU A 128 3.66 -16.07 6.06
CA LEU A 128 2.32 -16.33 5.52
C LEU A 128 1.57 -17.38 6.33
N SER A 129 2.24 -18.47 6.68
CA SER A 129 1.67 -19.54 7.51
C SER A 129 1.32 -19.02 8.92
N THR A 130 2.17 -18.13 9.47
CA THR A 130 1.90 -17.44 10.74
C THR A 130 0.69 -16.51 10.63
N ALA A 131 0.50 -15.85 9.48
CA ALA A 131 -0.71 -15.05 9.21
C ALA A 131 -1.98 -15.91 9.25
N LEU A 132 -1.96 -17.07 8.59
CA LEU A 132 -3.07 -18.03 8.61
C LEU A 132 -3.37 -18.54 10.03
N LEU A 133 -2.33 -18.81 10.83
CA LEU A 133 -2.48 -19.20 12.22
C LEU A 133 -3.19 -18.09 13.04
N HIS A 134 -2.78 -16.82 12.87
CA HIS A 134 -3.40 -15.72 13.59
C HIS A 134 -4.86 -15.50 13.20
N VAL A 135 -5.23 -15.58 11.93
CA VAL A 135 -6.65 -15.45 11.56
C VAL A 135 -7.48 -16.65 12.01
N SER A 136 -6.88 -17.83 12.17
CA SER A 136 -7.60 -19.00 12.73
C SER A 136 -8.02 -18.76 14.19
N TYR A 137 -7.25 -18.01 14.97
CA TYR A 137 -7.61 -17.61 16.34
C TYR A 137 -8.79 -16.64 16.45
N THR A 138 -9.22 -16.06 15.33
CA THR A 138 -10.45 -15.26 15.30
C THR A 138 -11.71 -16.10 15.40
N HIS A 139 -11.65 -17.40 15.10
CA HIS A 139 -12.78 -18.31 14.97
C HIS A 139 -13.89 -17.78 14.06
N SER A 140 -13.56 -16.88 13.14
CA SER A 140 -14.47 -16.30 12.14
C SER A 140 -14.14 -16.84 10.76
N GLU A 141 -15.04 -17.66 10.21
CA GLU A 141 -14.92 -18.16 8.82
C GLU A 141 -14.82 -16.99 7.83
N MET A 142 -15.58 -15.91 8.09
CA MET A 142 -15.60 -14.76 7.18
C MET A 142 -14.25 -14.04 7.15
N ILE A 143 -13.60 -13.83 8.30
CA ILE A 143 -12.27 -13.20 8.37
C ILE A 143 -11.23 -14.09 7.66
N VAL A 144 -11.27 -15.41 7.88
CA VAL A 144 -10.39 -16.37 7.18
C VAL A 144 -10.60 -16.29 5.67
N ARG A 145 -11.86 -16.26 5.22
CA ARG A 145 -12.23 -16.15 3.80
C ARG A 145 -11.68 -14.86 3.19
N ARG A 146 -11.90 -13.70 3.84
CA ARG A 146 -11.39 -12.40 3.38
C ARG A 146 -9.87 -12.38 3.24
N LEU A 147 -9.14 -12.97 4.20
CA LEU A 147 -7.69 -13.05 4.11
C LEU A 147 -7.25 -13.92 2.92
N ALA A 148 -7.90 -15.07 2.72
CA ALA A 148 -7.58 -15.97 1.61
C ALA A 148 -7.89 -15.32 0.25
N GLU A 149 -9.04 -14.65 0.13
CA GLU A 149 -9.42 -13.87 -1.06
C GLU A 149 -8.44 -12.74 -1.33
N LEU A 150 -8.00 -12.03 -0.28
CA LEU A 150 -6.98 -10.98 -0.41
C LEU A 150 -5.68 -11.56 -0.97
N GLY A 151 -5.16 -12.65 -0.40
CA GLY A 151 -3.93 -13.28 -0.89
C GLY A 151 -4.02 -13.66 -2.38
N ARG A 152 -5.14 -14.24 -2.81
CA ARG A 152 -5.40 -14.52 -4.22
C ARG A 152 -5.44 -13.26 -5.08
N THR A 153 -6.09 -12.20 -4.60
CA THR A 153 -6.24 -10.93 -5.32
C THR A 153 -4.89 -10.22 -5.49
N LEU A 154 -4.03 -10.23 -4.47
CA LEU A 154 -2.68 -9.65 -4.56
C LEU A 154 -1.84 -10.40 -5.61
N SER A 155 -1.81 -11.74 -5.56
CA SER A 155 -1.08 -12.56 -6.54
C SER A 155 -1.63 -12.38 -7.96
N ASP A 156 -2.95 -12.31 -8.13
CA ASP A 156 -3.58 -12.06 -9.44
C ASP A 156 -3.24 -10.65 -9.97
N GLY A 157 -3.15 -9.65 -9.09
CA GLY A 157 -2.70 -8.30 -9.43
C GLY A 157 -1.25 -8.26 -9.91
N GLU A 158 -0.36 -9.04 -9.27
CA GLU A 158 1.04 -9.15 -9.67
C GLU A 158 1.19 -9.84 -11.04
N ILE A 159 0.49 -10.96 -11.22
CA ILE A 159 0.47 -11.67 -12.51
C ILE A 159 -0.09 -10.78 -13.63
N LEU A 160 -1.16 -10.01 -13.35
CA LEU A 160 -1.73 -9.06 -14.31
C LEU A 160 -0.71 -7.96 -14.67
N GLN A 161 0.04 -7.44 -13.70
CA GLN A 161 1.09 -6.44 -13.96
C GLN A 161 2.19 -7.02 -14.86
N LEU A 162 2.69 -8.23 -14.55
CA LEU A 162 3.70 -8.90 -15.36
C LEU A 162 3.20 -9.18 -16.79
N ALA A 163 1.95 -9.65 -16.93
CA ALA A 163 1.32 -9.86 -18.24
C ALA A 163 1.16 -8.53 -19.01
N ASN A 164 0.85 -7.42 -18.33
CA ASN A 164 0.70 -6.12 -18.96
C ASN A 164 2.02 -5.54 -19.48
N ILE A 165 3.15 -5.88 -18.91
CA ILE A 165 4.47 -5.49 -19.44
C ILE A 165 4.64 -6.05 -20.86
N GLN A 166 4.15 -7.27 -21.13
CA GLN A 166 4.22 -7.91 -22.44
C GLN A 166 3.11 -7.43 -23.41
N ASN A 167 2.03 -6.84 -22.91
CA ASN A 167 0.93 -6.34 -23.70
C ASN A 167 1.27 -5.00 -24.36
N LYS A 168 0.87 -4.80 -25.62
CA LYS A 168 1.05 -3.52 -26.34
C LYS A 168 0.02 -2.45 -25.95
N GLU A 169 -1.08 -2.86 -25.32
CA GLU A 169 -2.13 -1.92 -24.92
C GLU A 169 -1.71 -1.07 -23.73
N VAL A 170 -2.04 0.21 -23.80
CA VAL A 170 -1.81 1.21 -22.76
C VAL A 170 -3.15 1.84 -22.41
N THR A 171 -3.87 1.22 -21.48
CA THR A 171 -5.23 1.65 -21.13
C THR A 171 -5.35 2.00 -19.64
N GLU A 172 -6.17 3.01 -19.36
CA GLU A 172 -6.50 3.42 -17.99
C GLU A 172 -7.26 2.31 -17.25
N GLU A 173 -8.08 1.52 -17.95
CA GLU A 173 -8.82 0.40 -17.36
C GLU A 173 -7.86 -0.67 -16.78
N VAL A 174 -6.83 -1.04 -17.53
CA VAL A 174 -5.83 -2.01 -17.07
C VAL A 174 -5.04 -1.44 -15.88
N TYR A 175 -4.66 -0.17 -15.93
CA TYR A 175 -4.02 0.51 -14.82
C TYR A 175 -4.84 0.41 -13.54
N TYR A 176 -6.14 0.77 -13.57
CA TYR A 176 -6.99 0.67 -12.38
C TYR A 176 -7.15 -0.77 -11.90
N LYS A 177 -7.29 -1.75 -12.78
CA LYS A 177 -7.35 -3.16 -12.37
C LYS A 177 -6.08 -3.60 -11.62
N ILE A 178 -4.91 -3.16 -12.07
CA ILE A 178 -3.64 -3.48 -11.39
C ILE A 178 -3.59 -2.84 -10.02
N ILE A 179 -3.80 -1.53 -9.89
CA ILE A 179 -3.70 -0.84 -8.61
C ILE A 179 -4.79 -1.24 -7.62
N GLU A 180 -5.99 -1.59 -8.11
CA GLU A 180 -7.06 -2.13 -7.28
C GLU A 180 -6.66 -3.45 -6.65
N ARG A 181 -6.10 -4.38 -7.43
CA ARG A 181 -5.72 -5.71 -6.95
C ARG A 181 -4.44 -5.70 -6.12
N LYS A 182 -3.43 -4.97 -6.57
CA LYS A 182 -2.09 -4.97 -5.96
C LYS A 182 -2.01 -4.10 -4.71
N THR A 183 -2.74 -3.00 -4.65
CA THR A 183 -2.65 -2.01 -3.56
C THR A 183 -3.97 -1.79 -2.83
N ALA A 184 -5.04 -1.45 -3.55
CA ALA A 184 -6.29 -1.04 -2.90
C ALA A 184 -6.99 -2.20 -2.19
N ALA A 185 -6.92 -3.44 -2.70
CA ALA A 185 -7.52 -4.62 -2.09
C ALA A 185 -7.06 -4.83 -0.63
N LEU A 186 -5.83 -4.48 -0.31
CA LEU A 186 -5.32 -4.60 1.06
C LEU A 186 -5.97 -3.57 2.01
N PHE A 187 -6.12 -2.30 1.59
CA PHE A 187 -6.81 -1.28 2.38
C PHE A 187 -8.31 -1.59 2.49
N GLU A 188 -8.91 -2.04 1.40
CA GLU A 188 -10.30 -2.52 1.31
C GLU A 188 -10.56 -3.60 2.36
N THR A 189 -9.72 -4.63 2.40
CA THR A 189 -9.82 -5.74 3.34
C THR A 189 -9.56 -5.29 4.79
N CYS A 190 -8.59 -4.39 5.02
CA CYS A 190 -8.33 -3.81 6.34
C CYS A 190 -9.58 -3.12 6.90
N ALA A 191 -10.21 -2.26 6.12
CA ALA A 191 -11.38 -1.52 6.56
C ALA A 191 -12.60 -2.45 6.80
N ALA A 192 -12.84 -3.40 5.90
CA ALA A 192 -13.91 -4.38 6.03
C ALA A 192 -13.75 -5.26 7.29
N ILE A 193 -12.56 -5.84 7.49
CA ILE A 193 -12.29 -6.69 8.66
C ILE A 193 -12.35 -5.88 9.97
N GLY A 194 -11.86 -4.63 9.96
CA GLY A 194 -11.98 -3.75 11.12
C GLY A 194 -13.44 -3.58 11.54
N ALA A 195 -14.31 -3.24 10.61
CA ALA A 195 -15.75 -3.08 10.85
C ALA A 195 -16.42 -4.40 11.30
N GLU A 196 -16.17 -5.48 10.55
CA GLU A 196 -16.75 -6.80 10.81
C GLU A 196 -16.34 -7.36 12.18
N SER A 197 -15.07 -7.24 12.57
CA SER A 197 -14.55 -7.73 13.85
C SER A 197 -15.15 -7.01 15.08
N ALA A 198 -15.76 -5.84 14.87
CA ALA A 198 -16.44 -5.03 15.88
C ALA A 198 -17.97 -5.22 15.88
N GLY A 199 -18.51 -6.10 15.02
CA GLY A 199 -19.94 -6.41 14.96
C GLY A 199 -20.77 -5.46 14.09
N ALA A 200 -20.15 -4.74 13.16
CA ALA A 200 -20.86 -3.92 12.19
C ALA A 200 -21.81 -4.77 11.32
N ILE A 201 -22.96 -4.21 10.95
CA ILE A 201 -23.89 -4.86 10.03
C ILE A 201 -23.34 -4.84 8.61
N GLU A 202 -23.86 -5.71 7.72
CA GLU A 202 -23.35 -5.91 6.37
C GLU A 202 -23.25 -4.61 5.57
N GLU A 203 -24.25 -3.71 5.66
CA GLU A 203 -24.21 -2.41 4.99
C GLU A 203 -23.02 -1.54 5.46
N GLN A 204 -22.74 -1.54 6.78
CA GLN A 204 -21.61 -0.79 7.34
C GLN A 204 -20.28 -1.40 6.97
N VAL A 205 -20.19 -2.73 6.91
CA VAL A 205 -18.98 -3.44 6.44
C VAL A 205 -18.71 -3.12 4.97
N GLU A 206 -19.75 -3.10 4.14
CA GLU A 206 -19.62 -2.75 2.73
C GLU A 206 -19.21 -1.28 2.54
N ALA A 207 -19.78 -0.36 3.31
CA ALA A 207 -19.40 1.05 3.30
C ALA A 207 -17.93 1.24 3.71
N ALA A 208 -17.49 0.55 4.77
CA ALA A 208 -16.08 0.56 5.22
C ALA A 208 -15.17 -0.04 4.15
N ARG A 209 -15.59 -1.12 3.51
CA ARG A 209 -14.87 -1.76 2.40
C ARG A 209 -14.61 -0.78 1.26
N LEU A 210 -15.65 -0.05 0.82
CA LEU A 210 -15.55 0.95 -0.25
C LEU A 210 -14.66 2.14 0.16
N PHE A 211 -14.74 2.58 1.41
CA PHE A 211 -13.80 3.56 1.96
C PHE A 211 -12.35 3.09 1.83
N GLY A 212 -12.07 1.87 2.27
CA GLY A 212 -10.73 1.27 2.18
C GLY A 212 -10.24 1.17 0.73
N LYS A 213 -11.11 0.74 -0.20
CA LYS A 213 -10.81 0.68 -1.63
C LYS A 213 -10.39 2.05 -2.17
N ASN A 214 -11.22 3.09 -1.94
CA ASN A 214 -10.94 4.44 -2.42
C ASN A 214 -9.66 5.02 -1.80
N LEU A 215 -9.45 4.79 -0.50
CA LEU A 215 -8.22 5.19 0.20
C LEU A 215 -6.97 4.54 -0.42
N GLY A 216 -7.04 3.24 -0.76
CA GLY A 216 -5.95 2.51 -1.39
C GLY A 216 -5.64 3.00 -2.81
N ILE A 217 -6.68 3.36 -3.59
CA ILE A 217 -6.52 3.97 -4.92
C ILE A 217 -5.86 5.35 -4.79
N VAL A 218 -6.33 6.20 -3.86
CA VAL A 218 -5.70 7.51 -3.56
C VAL A 218 -4.24 7.33 -3.19
N PHE A 219 -3.95 6.33 -2.34
CA PHE A 219 -2.59 6.00 -1.93
C PHE A 219 -1.69 5.70 -3.14
N GLN A 220 -2.14 4.85 -4.06
CA GLN A 220 -1.35 4.44 -5.22
C GLN A 220 -1.18 5.59 -6.23
N ILE A 221 -2.28 6.29 -6.59
CA ILE A 221 -2.16 7.43 -7.51
C ILE A 221 -1.20 8.49 -6.97
N ARG A 222 -1.18 8.71 -5.66
CA ARG A 222 -0.23 9.63 -5.03
C ARG A 222 1.21 9.16 -5.17
N ASP A 223 1.48 7.87 -4.96
CA ASP A 223 2.82 7.29 -5.18
C ASP A 223 3.27 7.44 -6.62
N ASP A 224 2.40 7.14 -7.57
CA ASP A 224 2.69 7.26 -8.99
C ASP A 224 2.99 8.71 -9.39
N ILE A 225 2.24 9.70 -8.84
CA ILE A 225 2.52 11.12 -9.06
C ILE A 225 3.91 11.51 -8.53
N PHE A 226 4.34 10.96 -7.39
CA PHE A 226 5.67 11.26 -6.85
C PHE A 226 6.80 10.90 -7.78
N ASP A 227 6.66 9.84 -8.56
CA ASP A 227 7.70 9.39 -9.50
C ASP A 227 8.00 10.39 -10.63
N TYR A 228 7.11 11.39 -10.84
CA TYR A 228 7.29 12.47 -11.82
C TYR A 228 7.95 13.73 -11.25
N TYR A 229 8.15 13.86 -9.93
CA TYR A 229 8.79 15.05 -9.37
C TYR A 229 10.28 14.82 -9.15
N ASP A 230 11.10 15.85 -9.45
CA ASP A 230 12.54 15.81 -9.23
C ASP A 230 12.85 15.66 -7.74
N SER A 231 13.38 14.52 -7.39
CA SER A 231 13.48 14.08 -6.02
C SER A 231 14.91 14.05 -5.45
N GLU A 232 15.93 14.40 -6.22
CA GLU A 232 17.31 14.42 -5.71
C GLU A 232 17.47 15.36 -4.51
N VAL A 233 16.70 16.44 -4.45
CA VAL A 233 16.76 17.44 -3.36
C VAL A 233 15.80 17.15 -2.20
N GLU A 234 14.66 16.48 -2.45
CA GLU A 234 13.62 16.27 -1.42
C GLU A 234 13.36 14.79 -1.06
N ILE A 235 13.65 13.80 -1.92
CA ILE A 235 13.16 12.41 -1.75
C ILE A 235 14.26 11.33 -1.90
N GLY A 236 15.41 11.61 -2.49
CA GLY A 236 16.56 10.68 -2.57
C GLY A 236 16.39 9.49 -3.55
N LYS A 237 15.44 9.56 -4.51
CA LYS A 237 15.30 8.59 -5.60
C LYS A 237 15.33 9.29 -6.96
N PRO A 238 15.89 8.68 -8.01
CA PRO A 238 15.81 9.22 -9.37
C PRO A 238 14.33 9.26 -9.83
N THR A 239 14.00 10.28 -10.63
CA THR A 239 12.68 10.46 -11.25
C THR A 239 12.46 9.40 -12.32
N GLY A 240 11.22 8.88 -12.46
CA GLY A 240 10.89 7.92 -13.52
C GLY A 240 11.32 6.48 -13.22
N ASN A 241 11.41 6.11 -11.95
CA ASN A 241 11.74 4.75 -11.55
C ASN A 241 10.72 3.72 -12.07
N ASP A 242 9.42 4.08 -12.11
CA ASP A 242 8.37 3.22 -12.67
C ASP A 242 8.65 2.87 -14.14
N PHE A 243 9.17 3.82 -14.93
CA PHE A 243 9.56 3.54 -16.32
C PHE A 243 10.75 2.58 -16.40
N ALA A 244 11.74 2.73 -15.53
CA ALA A 244 12.87 1.79 -15.47
C ALA A 244 12.42 0.36 -15.14
N GLU A 245 11.37 0.22 -14.35
CA GLU A 245 10.74 -1.05 -14.00
C GLU A 245 9.69 -1.55 -15.04
N GLY A 246 9.58 -0.89 -16.19
CA GLY A 246 8.64 -1.27 -17.26
C GLY A 246 7.17 -0.92 -16.98
N LYS A 247 6.91 -0.11 -15.95
CA LYS A 247 5.56 0.26 -15.49
C LYS A 247 5.10 1.56 -16.14
N LEU A 248 3.82 1.61 -16.48
CA LEU A 248 3.16 2.81 -16.99
C LEU A 248 2.07 3.22 -16.02
N THR A 249 2.15 4.46 -15.55
CA THR A 249 1.25 5.00 -14.56
C THR A 249 0.29 6.04 -15.14
N LEU A 250 -0.71 6.42 -14.39
CA LEU A 250 -1.84 7.24 -14.86
C LEU A 250 -1.43 8.52 -15.61
N PRO A 251 -0.39 9.29 -15.20
CA PRO A 251 -0.01 10.49 -15.91
C PRO A 251 0.41 10.26 -17.36
N ILE A 252 1.26 9.27 -17.62
CA ILE A 252 1.72 8.98 -18.99
C ILE A 252 0.61 8.35 -19.83
N ILE A 253 -0.23 7.47 -19.24
CA ILE A 253 -1.36 6.85 -19.93
C ILE A 253 -2.32 7.93 -20.44
N TYR A 254 -2.66 8.91 -19.60
CA TYR A 254 -3.50 10.04 -20.01
C TYR A 254 -2.88 10.87 -21.14
N ALA A 255 -1.61 11.26 -20.99
CA ALA A 255 -0.93 12.09 -21.97
C ALA A 255 -0.86 11.42 -23.35
N LEU A 256 -0.58 10.12 -23.42
CA LEU A 256 -0.59 9.33 -24.65
C LEU A 256 -1.98 9.26 -25.28
N ASN A 257 -3.01 8.97 -24.47
CA ASN A 257 -4.38 8.88 -24.96
C ASN A 257 -4.91 10.23 -25.46
N ALA A 258 -4.49 11.34 -24.86
CA ALA A 258 -4.91 12.67 -25.26
C ALA A 258 -4.23 13.19 -26.53
N THR A 259 -2.97 12.81 -26.77
CA THR A 259 -2.17 13.34 -27.88
C THR A 259 -2.08 12.38 -29.07
N GLN A 260 -2.19 11.08 -28.83
CA GLN A 260 -1.97 10.02 -29.84
C GLN A 260 -0.57 10.11 -30.50
N ASP A 261 0.44 10.54 -29.71
CA ASP A 261 1.80 10.74 -30.20
C ASP A 261 2.52 9.41 -30.46
N GLU A 262 2.82 9.14 -31.73
CA GLU A 262 3.42 7.88 -32.15
C GLU A 262 4.88 7.72 -31.69
N ASP A 263 5.64 8.81 -31.57
CA ASP A 263 7.03 8.76 -31.12
C ASP A 263 7.10 8.44 -29.64
N MET A 264 6.24 9.04 -28.83
CA MET A 264 6.10 8.73 -27.41
C MET A 264 5.59 7.29 -27.21
N MET A 265 4.69 6.82 -28.07
CA MET A 265 4.24 5.42 -28.03
C MET A 265 5.40 4.44 -28.32
N ARG A 266 6.32 4.78 -29.23
CA ARG A 266 7.54 3.97 -29.47
C ARG A 266 8.44 3.93 -28.24
N LEU A 267 8.61 5.05 -27.53
CA LEU A 267 9.36 5.07 -26.27
C LEU A 267 8.70 4.22 -25.19
N VAL A 268 7.38 4.26 -25.07
CA VAL A 268 6.62 3.41 -24.15
C VAL A 268 6.81 1.91 -24.43
N HIS A 269 6.92 1.53 -25.71
CA HIS A 269 7.26 0.14 -26.04
C HIS A 269 8.68 -0.24 -25.61
N LYS A 270 9.64 0.69 -25.61
CA LYS A 270 10.98 0.45 -25.05
C LYS A 270 10.95 0.30 -23.53
N VAL A 271 10.12 1.11 -22.85
CA VAL A 271 9.86 0.97 -21.40
C VAL A 271 9.40 -0.46 -21.09
N LYS A 272 8.36 -0.93 -21.76
CA LYS A 272 7.82 -2.29 -21.58
C LYS A 272 8.83 -3.40 -21.92
N ALA A 273 9.78 -3.12 -22.80
CA ALA A 273 10.87 -4.04 -23.16
C ALA A 273 12.09 -3.95 -22.23
N HIS A 274 12.03 -3.14 -21.15
CA HIS A 274 13.17 -2.82 -20.28
C HIS A 274 14.43 -2.35 -21.05
N ASN A 275 14.22 -1.60 -22.13
CA ASN A 275 15.26 -1.12 -23.04
C ASN A 275 15.15 0.40 -23.25
N VAL A 276 14.81 1.13 -22.19
CA VAL A 276 14.69 2.58 -22.18
C VAL A 276 15.95 3.19 -21.55
N THR A 277 16.49 4.25 -22.18
CA THR A 277 17.61 5.01 -21.61
C THR A 277 17.13 6.06 -20.63
N HIS A 278 18.03 6.55 -19.78
CA HIS A 278 17.73 7.63 -18.83
C HIS A 278 17.20 8.90 -19.53
N GLU A 279 17.78 9.32 -20.66
CA GLU A 279 17.33 10.46 -21.44
C GLU A 279 15.91 10.27 -22.02
N GLU A 280 15.60 9.03 -22.44
CA GLU A 280 14.24 8.67 -22.91
C GLU A 280 13.21 8.70 -21.76
N VAL A 281 13.61 8.27 -20.56
CA VAL A 281 12.78 8.38 -19.34
C VAL A 281 12.48 9.85 -19.01
N GLU A 282 13.51 10.72 -19.01
CA GLU A 282 13.32 12.17 -18.82
C GLU A 282 12.38 12.77 -19.86
N THR A 283 12.46 12.30 -21.10
CA THR A 283 11.58 12.73 -22.19
C THR A 283 10.14 12.35 -21.93
N LEU A 284 9.87 11.10 -21.48
CA LEU A 284 8.53 10.64 -21.10
C LEU A 284 7.95 11.39 -19.90
N VAL A 285 8.79 11.63 -18.89
CA VAL A 285 8.39 12.43 -17.70
C VAL A 285 7.99 13.84 -18.11
N ARG A 286 8.80 14.52 -18.91
CA ARG A 286 8.50 15.86 -19.42
C ARG A 286 7.24 15.86 -20.29
N PHE A 287 7.09 14.92 -21.19
CA PHE A 287 5.90 14.76 -22.03
C PHE A 287 4.62 14.62 -21.20
N ALA A 288 4.62 13.77 -20.18
CA ALA A 288 3.46 13.59 -19.29
C ALA A 288 3.12 14.90 -18.54
N LYS A 289 4.12 15.64 -18.06
CA LYS A 289 3.94 16.95 -17.40
C LYS A 289 3.32 17.99 -18.35
N GLU A 290 3.89 18.16 -19.53
CA GLU A 290 3.48 19.17 -20.51
C GLU A 290 2.08 18.91 -21.09
N ASN A 291 1.69 17.63 -21.23
CA ASN A 291 0.40 17.22 -21.78
C ASN A 291 -0.68 16.97 -20.71
N GLY A 292 -0.50 17.51 -19.51
CA GLY A 292 -1.55 17.57 -18.47
C GLY A 292 -1.76 16.27 -17.71
N GLY A 293 -0.88 15.28 -17.86
CA GLY A 293 -0.99 13.98 -17.21
C GLY A 293 -1.02 14.06 -15.67
N ILE A 294 -0.15 14.90 -15.09
CA ILE A 294 -0.12 15.11 -13.63
C ILE A 294 -1.44 15.72 -13.15
N LYS A 295 -1.93 16.77 -13.81
CA LYS A 295 -3.19 17.43 -13.44
C LYS A 295 -4.38 16.48 -13.52
N TYR A 296 -4.38 15.58 -14.52
CA TYR A 296 -5.40 14.56 -14.65
C TYR A 296 -5.33 13.57 -13.47
N ALA A 297 -4.15 13.03 -13.17
CA ALA A 297 -3.96 12.10 -12.06
C ALA A 297 -4.35 12.74 -10.71
N GLU A 298 -3.96 14.00 -10.46
CA GLU A 298 -4.39 14.75 -9.27
C GLU A 298 -5.91 14.88 -9.19
N ARG A 299 -6.59 15.21 -10.29
CA ARG A 299 -8.05 15.26 -10.32
C ARG A 299 -8.69 13.94 -9.98
N ARG A 300 -8.23 12.85 -10.60
CA ARG A 300 -8.73 11.50 -10.31
C ARG A 300 -8.49 11.09 -8.85
N MET A 301 -7.33 11.43 -8.30
CA MET A 301 -7.04 11.21 -6.88
C MET A 301 -8.04 11.94 -5.98
N TRP A 302 -8.38 13.20 -6.30
CA TRP A 302 -9.39 13.96 -5.55
C TRP A 302 -10.81 13.43 -5.73
N ASP A 303 -11.17 12.86 -6.88
CA ASP A 303 -12.46 12.19 -7.07
C ASP A 303 -12.61 11.00 -6.09
N PHE A 304 -11.60 10.13 -6.00
CA PHE A 304 -11.60 9.00 -5.05
C PHE A 304 -11.53 9.45 -3.59
N HIS A 305 -10.81 10.54 -3.30
CA HIS A 305 -10.82 11.15 -1.97
C HIS A 305 -12.22 11.61 -1.57
N ALA A 306 -12.94 12.28 -2.46
CA ALA A 306 -14.30 12.74 -2.20
C ALA A 306 -15.27 11.56 -1.97
N GLU A 307 -15.11 10.44 -2.68
CA GLU A 307 -15.88 9.21 -2.42
C GLU A 307 -15.55 8.63 -1.03
N ALA A 308 -14.27 8.60 -0.64
CA ALA A 308 -13.87 8.16 0.69
C ALA A 308 -14.42 9.10 1.79
N GLN A 309 -14.44 10.41 1.54
CA GLN A 309 -14.98 11.41 2.47
C GLN A 309 -16.43 11.15 2.83
N ARG A 310 -17.27 10.70 1.88
CA ARG A 310 -18.68 10.38 2.14
C ARG A 310 -18.88 9.34 3.23
N PHE A 311 -17.99 8.35 3.31
CA PHE A 311 -18.04 7.38 4.41
C PHE A 311 -17.85 8.05 5.76
N ILE A 312 -16.85 8.93 5.88
CA ILE A 312 -16.58 9.66 7.13
C ILE A 312 -17.80 10.49 7.53
N ASP A 313 -18.42 11.18 6.57
CA ASP A 313 -19.57 12.04 6.82
C ASP A 313 -20.82 11.27 7.27
N GLN A 314 -21.03 10.07 6.72
CA GLN A 314 -22.24 9.29 6.92
C GLN A 314 -22.15 8.27 8.07
N TYR A 315 -20.98 7.65 8.28
CA TYR A 315 -20.83 6.49 9.17
C TYR A 315 -19.95 6.74 10.39
N VAL A 316 -19.29 7.90 10.49
CA VAL A 316 -18.42 8.19 11.65
C VAL A 316 -19.07 9.23 12.55
N ILE A 317 -19.52 8.78 13.72
CA ILE A 317 -20.25 9.63 14.68
C ILE A 317 -19.31 10.21 15.73
N ASP A 318 -18.37 9.42 16.25
CA ASP A 318 -17.41 9.87 17.26
C ASP A 318 -16.42 10.87 16.67
N GLU A 319 -16.31 12.06 17.27
CA GLU A 319 -15.49 13.15 16.77
C GLU A 319 -13.98 12.85 16.82
N ASN A 320 -13.50 12.03 17.76
CA ASN A 320 -12.10 11.65 17.82
C ASN A 320 -11.77 10.69 16.68
N ILE A 321 -12.66 9.70 16.42
CA ILE A 321 -12.51 8.77 15.30
C ILE A 321 -12.64 9.52 13.97
N ARG A 322 -13.60 10.46 13.87
CA ARG A 322 -13.77 11.32 12.70
C ARG A 322 -12.49 12.10 12.40
N THR A 323 -11.95 12.77 13.40
CA THR A 323 -10.68 13.53 13.27
C THR A 323 -9.54 12.63 12.82
N SER A 324 -9.42 11.43 13.39
CA SER A 324 -8.37 10.48 13.04
C SER A 324 -8.49 9.95 11.62
N LEU A 325 -9.69 9.53 11.20
CA LEU A 325 -9.93 9.03 9.84
C LEU A 325 -9.79 10.14 8.79
N GLN A 326 -10.25 11.35 9.10
CA GLN A 326 -10.04 12.52 8.22
C GLN A 326 -8.55 12.83 8.08
N THR A 327 -7.83 12.87 9.21
CA THR A 327 -6.39 13.11 9.21
C THR A 327 -5.64 12.00 8.46
N TYR A 328 -6.10 10.75 8.58
CA TYR A 328 -5.55 9.62 7.85
C TYR A 328 -5.73 9.79 6.33
N LEU A 329 -6.95 10.08 5.88
CA LEU A 329 -7.30 10.29 4.48
C LEU A 329 -6.49 11.44 3.88
N ASP A 330 -6.42 12.56 4.60
CA ASP A 330 -5.62 13.74 4.21
C ASP A 330 -4.11 13.45 4.19
N TYR A 331 -3.62 12.66 5.17
CA TYR A 331 -2.22 12.31 5.26
C TYR A 331 -1.75 11.54 4.03
N VAL A 332 -2.58 10.64 3.50
CA VAL A 332 -2.23 9.87 2.29
C VAL A 332 -1.97 10.78 1.10
N ILE A 333 -2.72 11.86 0.94
CA ILE A 333 -2.51 12.85 -0.14
C ILE A 333 -1.32 13.77 0.16
N LYS A 334 -1.22 14.26 1.41
CA LYS A 334 -0.26 15.31 1.79
C LYS A 334 1.15 14.77 2.11
N ARG A 335 1.32 13.46 2.25
CA ARG A 335 2.63 12.86 2.54
C ARG A 335 3.64 13.22 1.46
N LYS A 336 4.88 13.39 1.91
CA LYS A 336 6.04 13.66 1.05
C LYS A 336 6.99 12.44 0.95
N LYS A 337 6.49 11.26 1.16
CA LYS A 337 7.05 9.93 1.38
C LYS A 337 6.97 9.42 2.79
#